data_4543441832fe9ab5af288b1c0d826ac9
#
_entry.id   4543441832fe9ab5af288b1c0d826ac9
#
_cell.length_a   1.000
_cell.length_b   1.000
_cell.length_c   1.000
_cell.angle_alpha   90.00
_cell.angle_beta   90.00
_cell.angle_gamma   90.00
#
_symmetry.space_group_name_H-M   'P 1'
#
loop_
_entity.id
_entity.type
_entity.pdbx_description
1 polymer ?
#
loop_
_entity_poly.entity_id
_entity_poly.type
_entity_poly.pdbx_seq_one_letter_code
_entity_poly.pdbx_strand_id
1 'polypeptide(L)'
;MILIVAVIGIGGAAGVLRAADARTSDVERIDGLDAILADLPGDDAEYPAENYLLVGSDSREGIVAGSDDYAYVGDIDLVGGKRSDTIMILRQERNGGAALMSLPRDLWVEIAGTGESQRINSAYNDGPERLAATVSQSLGIPIHHYVEVDFLGFKDIVDRIGGVEVCTFKAARDVHSGLNLQPGCQKLNGDMALAYARSRYYEEWDDSDWTMDPRADLGRIERQQLFIREAVNGLLHDIESSPFSAGDTIQAVTESVRIDPRLDPIKAAQALRQAAQQGLHTYALPVYNDTVGDAAVLRLADDADSLLAYFRGEGPAPTQLETTTDPALVDASVDASGSG
;
A
#
# COMPACT_ATOMS: atom_id res chain seq x y z
N MET A 1 0.87 2.43 3.74
CA MET A 1 0.91 1.06 4.28
C MET A 1 2.33 0.50 4.37
N ILE A 2 3.18 0.51 3.35
CA ILE A 2 4.63 0.22 3.44
C ILE A 2 5.33 1.14 4.45
N LEU A 3 4.84 2.36 4.60
CA LEU A 3 5.27 3.33 5.62
C LEU A 3 5.26 2.75 7.04
N ILE A 4 4.30 1.92 7.34
CA ILE A 4 4.09 1.27 8.63
C ILE A 4 5.27 0.36 8.98
N VAL A 5 5.70 -0.42 8.02
CA VAL A 5 6.77 -1.38 8.22
C VAL A 5 8.13 -0.67 8.28
N ALA A 6 8.33 0.45 7.55
CA ALA A 6 9.58 1.22 7.57
C ALA A 6 9.86 1.91 8.92
N VAL A 7 8.83 2.38 9.62
CA VAL A 7 8.99 3.12 10.89
C VAL A 7 9.53 2.25 12.01
N ILE A 8 9.11 1.01 12.10
CA ILE A 8 9.50 0.12 13.21
C ILE A 8 10.99 -0.29 13.13
N GLY A 9 11.63 -0.31 11.94
CA GLY A 9 12.98 -0.87 11.72
C GLY A 9 14.19 0.01 12.03
N ILE A 10 14.03 1.23 12.49
CA ILE A 10 15.11 2.23 12.47
C ILE A 10 15.76 2.51 13.84
N GLY A 11 15.36 1.83 14.88
CA GLY A 11 15.99 1.92 16.19
C GLY A 11 17.42 1.35 16.23
N GLY A 12 18.40 2.01 15.64
CA GLY A 12 19.79 1.55 15.53
C GLY A 12 20.67 1.72 16.77
N ALA A 13 20.12 2.00 17.95
CA ALA A 13 20.85 1.96 19.22
C ALA A 13 20.13 1.05 20.20
N ALA A 14 20.86 0.24 20.96
CA ALA A 14 20.31 -0.75 21.90
C ALA A 14 19.26 -0.20 22.90
N GLY A 15 19.25 1.11 23.15
CA GLY A 15 18.26 1.79 23.97
C GLY A 15 16.93 2.04 23.24
N VAL A 16 16.98 2.31 21.95
CA VAL A 16 15.79 2.54 21.11
C VAL A 16 15.10 1.22 20.80
N LEU A 17 15.87 0.12 20.60
CA LEU A 17 15.31 -1.22 20.40
C LEU A 17 14.51 -1.73 21.62
N ARG A 18 14.99 -1.46 22.85
CA ARG A 18 14.24 -1.80 24.06
C ARG A 18 12.97 -0.98 24.26
N ALA A 19 12.99 0.30 23.88
CA ALA A 19 11.80 1.15 23.91
C ALA A 19 10.81 0.78 22.81
N ALA A 20 11.29 0.34 21.65
CA ALA A 20 10.47 -0.18 20.57
C ALA A 20 9.80 -1.49 20.94
N ASP A 21 10.52 -2.43 21.57
CA ASP A 21 9.99 -3.74 22.00
C ASP A 21 8.80 -3.59 22.98
N ALA A 22 8.88 -2.67 23.92
CA ALA A 22 7.79 -2.39 24.86
C ALA A 22 6.56 -1.74 24.17
N ARG A 23 6.77 -0.94 23.11
CA ARG A 23 5.69 -0.25 22.37
C ARG A 23 5.06 -1.11 21.28
N THR A 24 5.81 -2.05 20.71
CA THR A 24 5.28 -2.99 19.69
C THR A 24 4.40 -4.08 20.30
N SER A 25 4.40 -4.25 21.63
CA SER A 25 3.45 -5.14 22.31
C SER A 25 1.99 -4.68 22.22
N ASP A 26 1.77 -3.39 21.96
CA ASP A 26 0.44 -2.76 21.94
C ASP A 26 -0.20 -2.77 20.54
N VAL A 27 0.47 -3.33 19.52
CA VAL A 27 -0.10 -3.48 18.16
C VAL A 27 -1.33 -4.39 18.21
N GLU A 28 -2.42 -3.94 17.64
CA GLU A 28 -3.63 -4.76 17.50
C GLU A 28 -3.37 -5.97 16.61
N ARG A 29 -3.67 -7.16 17.10
CA ARG A 29 -3.50 -8.41 16.38
C ARG A 29 -4.84 -8.96 15.94
N ILE A 30 -4.88 -9.45 14.69
CA ILE A 30 -6.07 -10.03 14.08
C ILE A 30 -6.04 -11.52 14.34
N ASP A 31 -6.97 -12.00 15.18
CA ASP A 31 -7.11 -13.43 15.47
C ASP A 31 -7.60 -14.21 14.24
N GLY A 32 -7.31 -15.51 14.18
CA GLY A 32 -7.82 -16.41 13.13
C GLY A 32 -6.95 -16.50 11.87
N LEU A 33 -6.05 -15.56 11.64
CA LEU A 33 -5.14 -15.60 10.48
C LEU A 33 -4.13 -16.76 10.53
N ASP A 34 -3.77 -17.24 11.71
CA ASP A 34 -2.79 -18.34 11.88
C ASP A 34 -3.13 -19.61 11.09
N ALA A 35 -4.42 -19.88 10.90
CA ALA A 35 -4.88 -21.06 10.18
C ALA A 35 -4.82 -20.91 8.64
N ILE A 36 -4.58 -19.70 8.16
CA ILE A 36 -4.68 -19.34 6.74
C ILE A 36 -3.31 -18.97 6.18
N LEU A 37 -2.48 -18.33 6.99
CA LEU A 37 -1.16 -17.88 6.57
C LEU A 37 -0.22 -19.05 6.36
N ALA A 38 0.53 -18.99 5.25
CA ALA A 38 1.54 -19.99 4.91
C ALA A 38 2.69 -20.02 5.94
N ASP A 39 3.36 -21.14 6.03
CA ASP A 39 4.61 -21.22 6.78
C ASP A 39 5.72 -20.46 6.04
N LEU A 40 6.70 -19.95 6.79
CA LEU A 40 7.85 -19.28 6.21
C LEU A 40 8.65 -20.25 5.33
N PRO A 41 9.19 -19.77 4.19
CA PRO A 41 9.93 -20.61 3.27
C PRO A 41 11.18 -21.20 3.93
N GLY A 42 11.42 -22.48 3.70
CA GLY A 42 12.62 -23.18 4.18
C GLY A 42 13.91 -22.64 3.54
N ASP A 43 15.06 -23.06 4.11
CA ASP A 43 16.38 -22.68 3.58
C ASP A 43 16.71 -23.29 2.22
N ASP A 44 15.99 -24.33 1.84
CA ASP A 44 16.12 -25.09 0.60
C ASP A 44 15.23 -24.57 -0.53
N ALA A 45 14.40 -23.54 -0.28
CA ALA A 45 13.59 -22.92 -1.33
C ALA A 45 14.47 -22.27 -2.39
N GLU A 46 14.14 -22.45 -3.67
CA GLU A 46 14.91 -21.91 -4.80
C GLU A 46 14.85 -20.38 -4.84
N TYR A 47 13.66 -19.82 -4.56
CA TYR A 47 13.42 -18.37 -4.51
C TYR A 47 12.81 -17.97 -3.16
N PRO A 48 13.59 -18.06 -2.05
CA PRO A 48 13.06 -17.83 -0.72
C PRO A 48 12.67 -16.37 -0.52
N ALA A 49 11.41 -16.14 -0.18
CA ALA A 49 10.88 -14.80 0.08
C ALA A 49 9.67 -14.88 1.00
N GLU A 50 9.40 -13.80 1.71
CA GLU A 50 8.21 -13.64 2.53
C GLU A 50 7.22 -12.70 1.82
N ASN A 51 5.97 -13.11 1.72
CA ASN A 51 4.89 -12.29 1.15
C ASN A 51 4.03 -11.72 2.27
N TYR A 52 3.90 -10.40 2.27
CA TYR A 52 3.07 -9.63 3.17
C TYR A 52 1.84 -9.15 2.40
N LEU A 53 0.65 -9.58 2.81
CA LEU A 53 -0.59 -9.03 2.29
C LEU A 53 -0.88 -7.72 3.00
N LEU A 54 -0.82 -6.64 2.23
CA LEU A 54 -1.04 -5.28 2.70
C LEU A 54 -2.44 -4.83 2.30
N VAL A 55 -3.27 -4.46 3.28
CA VAL A 55 -4.68 -4.12 3.07
C VAL A 55 -4.97 -2.71 3.56
N GLY A 56 -5.53 -1.88 2.68
CA GLY A 56 -6.15 -0.61 3.06
C GLY A 56 -7.65 -0.82 3.17
N SER A 57 -8.18 -0.78 4.39
CA SER A 57 -9.61 -0.95 4.64
C SER A 57 -10.33 0.40 4.66
N ASP A 58 -11.58 0.40 4.22
CA ASP A 58 -12.49 1.54 4.39
C ASP A 58 -13.25 1.46 5.73
N SER A 59 -12.65 0.78 6.73
CA SER A 59 -13.21 0.74 8.07
C SER A 59 -13.39 2.16 8.59
N ARG A 60 -14.58 2.42 9.09
CA ARG A 60 -14.99 3.71 9.65
C ARG A 60 -15.18 3.60 11.15
N GLU A 61 -14.64 2.55 11.76
CA GLU A 61 -14.65 2.37 13.21
C GLU A 61 -13.91 3.55 13.85
N GLY A 62 -14.57 4.22 14.78
CA GLY A 62 -14.03 5.40 15.46
C GLY A 62 -14.37 6.76 14.82
N ILE A 63 -14.94 6.80 13.61
CA ILE A 63 -15.36 8.07 13.00
C ILE A 63 -16.69 8.53 13.63
N VAL A 64 -16.65 9.72 14.24
CA VAL A 64 -17.84 10.33 14.86
C VAL A 64 -18.59 11.13 13.78
N ALA A 65 -19.90 10.88 13.67
CA ALA A 65 -20.76 11.65 12.77
C ALA A 65 -20.65 13.17 13.06
N GLY A 66 -20.32 13.96 12.03
CA GLY A 66 -20.13 15.41 12.15
C GLY A 66 -18.72 15.85 12.53
N SER A 67 -17.74 14.95 12.64
CA SER A 67 -16.32 15.32 12.71
C SER A 67 -15.82 15.80 11.33
N ASP A 68 -14.67 16.49 11.32
CA ASP A 68 -14.02 16.89 10.06
C ASP A 68 -13.71 15.67 9.18
N ASP A 69 -13.37 14.53 9.79
CA ASP A 69 -13.12 13.26 9.09
C ASP A 69 -14.36 12.72 8.35
N TYR A 70 -15.57 12.99 8.87
CA TYR A 70 -16.81 12.57 8.24
C TYR A 70 -17.00 13.16 6.83
N ALA A 71 -16.54 14.40 6.62
CA ALA A 71 -16.63 15.08 5.33
C ALA A 71 -15.77 14.42 4.24
N TYR A 72 -14.64 13.82 4.63
CA TYR A 72 -13.69 13.16 3.72
C TYR A 72 -14.01 11.68 3.48
N VAL A 73 -14.68 11.03 4.41
CA VAL A 73 -14.94 9.58 4.36
C VAL A 73 -16.30 9.25 3.71
N GLY A 74 -17.22 10.22 3.67
CA GLY A 74 -18.57 10.08 3.10
C GLY A 74 -19.58 9.48 4.09
N ASP A 75 -20.84 9.45 3.68
CA ASP A 75 -21.97 9.05 4.55
C ASP A 75 -21.89 7.58 4.93
N ILE A 76 -21.83 7.32 6.23
CA ILE A 76 -21.68 5.99 6.85
C ILE A 76 -22.89 5.10 6.54
N ASP A 77 -24.07 5.70 6.41
CA ASP A 77 -25.34 4.97 6.25
C ASP A 77 -25.66 4.60 4.79
N LEU A 78 -24.98 5.21 3.82
CA LEU A 78 -25.26 5.01 2.39
C LEU A 78 -24.43 3.90 1.72
N VAL A 79 -23.34 3.45 2.33
CA VAL A 79 -22.44 2.44 1.75
C VAL A 79 -22.34 1.25 2.70
N GLY A 80 -23.20 0.27 2.55
CA GLY A 80 -23.16 -0.97 3.33
C GLY A 80 -21.94 -1.83 3.01
N GLY A 81 -21.35 -2.45 4.04
CA GLY A 81 -20.25 -3.43 3.94
C GLY A 81 -18.87 -2.80 4.20
N LYS A 82 -17.99 -3.60 4.81
CA LYS A 82 -16.55 -3.31 4.93
C LYS A 82 -15.89 -3.67 3.60
N ARG A 83 -15.06 -2.80 3.03
CA ARG A 83 -14.36 -3.08 1.77
C ARG A 83 -12.88 -2.79 1.92
N SER A 84 -12.08 -3.56 1.20
CA SER A 84 -10.68 -3.22 0.98
C SER A 84 -10.55 -2.46 -0.34
N ASP A 85 -10.22 -1.18 -0.28
CA ASP A 85 -10.01 -0.36 -1.48
C ASP A 85 -8.58 -0.50 -2.04
N THR A 86 -7.66 -0.96 -1.21
CA THR A 86 -6.27 -1.20 -1.57
C THR A 86 -5.85 -2.59 -1.13
N ILE A 87 -5.40 -3.41 -2.06
CA ILE A 87 -4.89 -4.76 -1.81
C ILE A 87 -3.54 -4.84 -2.51
N MET A 88 -2.47 -5.09 -1.76
CA MET A 88 -1.12 -5.20 -2.31
C MET A 88 -0.39 -6.38 -1.69
N ILE A 89 0.54 -6.96 -2.44
CA ILE A 89 1.44 -7.98 -1.92
C ILE A 89 2.86 -7.40 -1.99
N LEU A 90 3.49 -7.29 -0.83
CA LEU A 90 4.91 -7.00 -0.72
C LEU A 90 5.63 -8.34 -0.60
N ARG A 91 6.47 -8.64 -1.58
CA ARG A 91 7.40 -9.75 -1.56
C ARG A 91 8.75 -9.25 -1.09
N GLN A 92 9.28 -9.85 -0.06
CA GLN A 92 10.61 -9.58 0.43
C GLN A 92 11.50 -10.78 0.21
N GLU A 93 12.55 -10.60 -0.54
CA GLU A 93 13.54 -11.64 -0.80
C GLU A 93 14.57 -11.72 0.32
N ARG A 94 15.09 -12.92 0.55
CA ARG A 94 16.10 -13.15 1.60
C ARG A 94 17.42 -12.40 1.33
N ASN A 95 17.71 -12.06 0.09
CA ASN A 95 18.86 -11.24 -0.29
C ASN A 95 18.71 -9.76 0.02
N GLY A 96 17.51 -9.34 0.49
CA GLY A 96 17.13 -7.98 0.84
C GLY A 96 16.39 -7.21 -0.26
N GLY A 97 16.22 -7.78 -1.45
CA GLY A 97 15.37 -7.21 -2.49
C GLY A 97 13.89 -7.21 -2.09
N ALA A 98 13.12 -6.28 -2.65
CA ALA A 98 11.68 -6.26 -2.45
C ALA A 98 10.92 -5.87 -3.70
N ALA A 99 9.73 -6.46 -3.82
CA ALA A 99 8.79 -6.21 -4.89
C ALA A 99 7.39 -5.96 -4.32
N LEU A 100 6.70 -4.97 -4.87
CA LEU A 100 5.33 -4.64 -4.51
C LEU A 100 4.42 -4.86 -5.71
N MET A 101 3.41 -5.71 -5.57
CA MET A 101 2.37 -5.92 -6.56
C MET A 101 1.04 -5.41 -6.05
N SER A 102 0.38 -4.56 -6.84
CA SER A 102 -0.98 -4.12 -6.55
C SER A 102 -1.99 -5.06 -7.21
N LEU A 103 -2.97 -5.52 -6.44
CA LEU A 103 -4.10 -6.29 -6.91
C LEU A 103 -5.29 -5.35 -7.15
N PRO A 104 -5.80 -5.25 -8.39
CA PRO A 104 -7.00 -4.46 -8.63
C PRO A 104 -8.19 -5.00 -7.84
N ARG A 105 -8.90 -4.15 -7.12
CA ARG A 105 -10.02 -4.52 -6.26
C ARG A 105 -11.19 -5.18 -7.02
N ASP A 106 -11.33 -4.85 -8.31
CA ASP A 106 -12.37 -5.37 -9.19
C ASP A 106 -11.94 -6.65 -9.93
N LEU A 107 -10.80 -7.25 -9.55
CA LEU A 107 -10.33 -8.53 -10.06
C LEU A 107 -11.36 -9.62 -9.74
N TRP A 108 -11.82 -10.33 -10.80
CA TRP A 108 -12.84 -11.38 -10.69
C TRP A 108 -12.21 -12.71 -10.36
N VAL A 109 -12.45 -13.20 -9.17
CA VAL A 109 -11.84 -14.42 -8.63
C VAL A 109 -12.87 -15.25 -7.88
N GLU A 110 -12.58 -16.53 -7.69
CA GLU A 110 -13.36 -17.37 -6.77
C GLU A 110 -13.07 -16.94 -5.31
N ILE A 111 -14.14 -16.67 -4.55
CA ILE A 111 -14.01 -16.31 -3.14
C ILE A 111 -13.82 -17.58 -2.32
N ALA A 112 -12.75 -17.62 -1.55
CA ALA A 112 -12.36 -18.78 -0.77
C ALA A 112 -13.52 -19.32 0.09
N GLY A 113 -13.79 -20.64 -0.06
CA GLY A 113 -14.80 -21.35 0.72
C GLY A 113 -16.24 -21.07 0.36
N THR A 114 -16.52 -20.30 -0.71
CA THR A 114 -17.93 -20.06 -1.16
C THR A 114 -18.28 -20.85 -2.42
N GLY A 115 -17.31 -21.19 -3.26
CA GLY A 115 -17.51 -21.76 -4.60
C GLY A 115 -18.09 -20.75 -5.61
N GLU A 116 -18.19 -19.47 -5.25
CA GLU A 116 -18.69 -18.40 -6.11
C GLU A 116 -17.57 -17.44 -6.49
N SER A 117 -17.64 -16.91 -7.70
CA SER A 117 -16.71 -15.87 -8.16
C SER A 117 -17.33 -14.49 -7.97
N GLN A 118 -16.55 -13.57 -7.44
CA GLN A 118 -16.92 -12.17 -7.22
C GLN A 118 -15.68 -11.27 -7.40
N ARG A 119 -15.86 -9.94 -7.26
CA ARG A 119 -14.71 -9.03 -7.17
C ARG A 119 -13.91 -9.34 -5.90
N ILE A 120 -12.57 -9.37 -6.00
CA ILE A 120 -11.69 -9.76 -4.89
C ILE A 120 -11.92 -8.94 -3.61
N ASN A 121 -12.26 -7.66 -3.74
CA ASN A 121 -12.53 -6.79 -2.59
C ASN A 121 -13.78 -7.20 -1.79
N SER A 122 -14.72 -7.94 -2.40
CA SER A 122 -15.89 -8.43 -1.69
C SER A 122 -15.56 -9.48 -0.63
N ALA A 123 -14.43 -10.18 -0.79
CA ALA A 123 -13.96 -11.14 0.22
C ALA A 123 -13.73 -10.50 1.59
N TYR A 124 -13.39 -9.21 1.62
CA TYR A 124 -13.18 -8.48 2.87
C TYR A 124 -14.47 -8.21 3.67
N ASN A 125 -15.65 -8.33 3.06
CA ASN A 125 -16.93 -8.25 3.80
C ASN A 125 -17.04 -9.31 4.91
N ASP A 126 -16.41 -10.48 4.68
CA ASP A 126 -16.35 -11.60 5.62
C ASP A 126 -15.07 -11.59 6.49
N GLY A 127 -14.34 -10.48 6.47
CA GLY A 127 -13.16 -10.27 7.31
C GLY A 127 -11.81 -10.46 6.60
N PRO A 128 -10.73 -10.09 7.30
CA PRO A 128 -9.34 -10.22 6.84
C PRO A 128 -8.98 -11.65 6.42
N GLU A 129 -9.46 -12.64 7.16
CA GLU A 129 -9.18 -14.06 6.94
C GLU A 129 -9.73 -14.53 5.60
N ARG A 130 -10.94 -14.09 5.23
CA ARG A 130 -11.55 -14.45 3.95
C ARG A 130 -10.76 -13.82 2.80
N LEU A 131 -10.34 -12.57 2.95
CA LEU A 131 -9.52 -11.90 1.93
C LEU A 131 -8.17 -12.59 1.76
N ALA A 132 -7.45 -12.87 2.85
CA ALA A 132 -6.16 -13.55 2.81
C ALA A 132 -6.27 -14.93 2.16
N ALA A 133 -7.30 -15.72 2.54
CA ALA A 133 -7.58 -17.03 1.94
C ALA A 133 -7.91 -16.91 0.46
N THR A 134 -8.70 -15.90 0.05
CA THR A 134 -9.07 -15.66 -1.35
C THR A 134 -7.84 -15.33 -2.19
N VAL A 135 -6.99 -14.42 -1.74
CA VAL A 135 -5.74 -14.07 -2.43
C VAL A 135 -4.86 -15.30 -2.59
N SER A 136 -4.65 -16.06 -1.51
CA SER A 136 -3.80 -17.25 -1.54
C SER A 136 -4.35 -18.34 -2.46
N GLN A 137 -5.64 -18.67 -2.37
CA GLN A 137 -6.24 -19.76 -3.16
C GLN A 137 -6.42 -19.40 -4.63
N SER A 138 -6.90 -18.18 -4.93
CA SER A 138 -7.23 -17.80 -6.30
C SER A 138 -6.02 -17.41 -7.14
N LEU A 139 -4.94 -16.90 -6.52
CA LEU A 139 -3.71 -16.52 -7.21
C LEU A 139 -2.55 -17.53 -6.98
N GLY A 140 -2.72 -18.47 -6.05
CA GLY A 140 -1.70 -19.45 -5.68
C GLY A 140 -0.52 -18.85 -4.91
N ILE A 141 -0.64 -17.60 -4.42
CA ILE A 141 0.46 -16.89 -3.76
C ILE A 141 0.46 -17.22 -2.27
N PRO A 142 1.52 -17.81 -1.69
CA PRO A 142 1.61 -18.02 -0.26
C PRO A 142 1.69 -16.69 0.47
N ILE A 143 0.75 -16.41 1.35
CA ILE A 143 0.75 -15.23 2.21
C ILE A 143 1.30 -15.63 3.58
N HIS A 144 2.42 -15.03 3.98
CA HIS A 144 3.11 -15.33 5.23
C HIS A 144 2.72 -14.38 6.35
N HIS A 145 2.43 -13.13 5.99
CA HIS A 145 2.06 -12.05 6.90
C HIS A 145 0.90 -11.22 6.38
N TYR A 146 0.15 -10.63 7.31
CA TYR A 146 -0.97 -9.75 7.02
C TYR A 146 -0.81 -8.42 7.77
N VAL A 147 -0.98 -7.31 7.06
CA VAL A 147 -0.93 -5.96 7.63
C VAL A 147 -2.09 -5.15 7.08
N GLU A 148 -2.84 -4.52 7.96
CA GLU A 148 -3.99 -3.69 7.63
C GLU A 148 -3.86 -2.29 8.22
N VAL A 149 -4.31 -1.29 7.45
CA VAL A 149 -4.49 0.07 7.92
C VAL A 149 -5.84 0.59 7.45
N ASP A 150 -6.55 1.27 8.32
CA ASP A 150 -7.76 2.01 7.96
C ASP A 150 -7.46 3.47 7.56
N PHE A 151 -8.49 4.22 7.22
CA PHE A 151 -8.35 5.61 6.79
C PHE A 151 -7.80 6.53 7.87
N LEU A 152 -8.21 6.35 9.13
CA LEU A 152 -7.74 7.18 10.24
C LEU A 152 -6.27 6.89 10.51
N GLY A 153 -5.92 5.61 10.64
CA GLY A 153 -4.54 5.19 10.84
C GLY A 153 -3.60 5.65 9.70
N PHE A 154 -4.08 5.60 8.44
CA PHE A 154 -3.32 6.14 7.32
C PHE A 154 -3.02 7.63 7.48
N LYS A 155 -4.04 8.45 7.82
CA LYS A 155 -3.87 9.89 8.05
C LYS A 155 -2.90 10.17 9.17
N ASP A 156 -3.08 9.50 10.31
CA ASP A 156 -2.24 9.67 11.50
C ASP A 156 -0.77 9.35 11.21
N ILE A 157 -0.51 8.29 10.47
CA ILE A 157 0.85 7.94 10.05
C ILE A 157 1.45 9.04 9.16
N VAL A 158 0.72 9.49 8.16
CA VAL A 158 1.19 10.54 7.24
C VAL A 158 1.50 11.83 7.99
N ASP A 159 0.63 12.26 8.89
CA ASP A 159 0.83 13.48 9.67
C ASP A 159 2.01 13.36 10.63
N ARG A 160 2.22 12.19 11.23
CA ARG A 160 3.34 11.93 12.14
C ARG A 160 4.70 11.96 11.47
N ILE A 161 4.80 11.47 10.23
CA ILE A 161 6.04 11.59 9.43
C ILE A 161 6.21 12.99 8.83
N GLY A 162 5.32 13.91 9.18
CA GLY A 162 5.36 15.29 8.71
C GLY A 162 4.86 15.47 7.27
N GLY A 163 4.11 14.53 6.72
CA GLY A 163 3.56 14.57 5.36
C GLY A 163 4.43 13.90 4.31
N VAL A 164 3.86 13.68 3.12
CA VAL A 164 4.53 13.05 1.97
C VAL A 164 4.61 14.05 0.81
N GLU A 165 5.78 14.21 0.22
CA GLU A 165 5.96 15.07 -0.94
C GLU A 165 5.47 14.39 -2.22
N VAL A 166 4.61 15.09 -2.95
CA VAL A 166 4.10 14.68 -4.26
C VAL A 166 4.29 15.83 -5.25
N CYS A 167 4.87 15.53 -6.40
CA CYS A 167 5.11 16.48 -7.46
C CYS A 167 4.16 16.23 -8.63
N THR A 168 3.50 17.29 -9.13
CA THR A 168 2.64 17.24 -10.31
C THR A 168 3.05 18.33 -11.31
N PHE A 169 3.03 18.03 -12.60
CA PHE A 169 3.35 19.04 -13.63
C PHE A 169 2.21 20.00 -13.87
N LYS A 170 0.98 19.54 -13.69
CA LYS A 170 -0.25 20.27 -13.91
C LYS A 170 -1.04 20.37 -12.61
N ALA A 171 -1.92 21.34 -12.53
CA ALA A 171 -2.92 21.33 -11.48
C ALA A 171 -3.77 20.07 -11.62
N ALA A 172 -4.06 19.40 -10.49
CA ALA A 172 -4.82 18.19 -10.48
C ALA A 172 -5.93 18.23 -9.42
N ARG A 173 -7.05 17.59 -9.72
CA ARG A 173 -8.19 17.53 -8.79
C ARG A 173 -8.95 16.21 -8.91
N ASP A 174 -9.71 15.92 -7.89
CA ASP A 174 -10.79 14.95 -7.90
C ASP A 174 -11.87 15.40 -6.91
N VAL A 175 -12.99 15.85 -7.44
CA VAL A 175 -14.09 16.41 -6.64
C VAL A 175 -14.74 15.35 -5.71
N HIS A 176 -14.62 14.07 -6.03
CA HIS A 176 -15.20 12.98 -5.24
C HIS A 176 -14.32 12.60 -4.05
N SER A 177 -13.00 12.70 -4.18
CA SER A 177 -12.06 12.46 -3.08
C SER A 177 -11.68 13.73 -2.31
N GLY A 178 -12.03 14.92 -2.84
CA GLY A 178 -11.62 16.21 -2.27
C GLY A 178 -10.18 16.59 -2.63
N LEU A 179 -9.55 15.92 -3.58
CA LEU A 179 -8.20 16.23 -4.03
C LEU A 179 -8.16 17.59 -4.77
N ASN A 180 -7.15 18.41 -4.44
CA ASN A 180 -6.85 19.64 -5.13
C ASN A 180 -5.35 19.98 -5.02
N LEU A 181 -4.60 19.75 -6.10
CA LEU A 181 -3.16 19.95 -6.17
C LEU A 181 -2.84 21.09 -7.15
N GLN A 182 -1.87 21.92 -6.79
CA GLN A 182 -1.28 22.89 -7.69
C GLN A 182 -0.10 22.28 -8.44
N PRO A 183 0.33 22.84 -9.58
CA PRO A 183 1.57 22.43 -10.22
C PRO A 183 2.78 22.59 -9.30
N GLY A 184 3.72 21.67 -9.38
CA GLY A 184 4.95 21.63 -8.55
C GLY A 184 4.90 20.58 -7.47
N CYS A 185 5.90 20.60 -6.58
CA CYS A 185 6.02 19.68 -5.47
C CYS A 185 5.29 20.23 -4.23
N GLN A 186 4.47 19.42 -3.61
CA GLN A 186 3.68 19.78 -2.44
C GLN A 186 3.78 18.69 -1.38
N LYS A 187 3.94 19.10 -0.13
CA LYS A 187 3.91 18.20 1.01
C LYS A 187 2.46 17.97 1.43
N LEU A 188 1.94 16.77 1.22
CA LEU A 188 0.58 16.38 1.53
C LEU A 188 0.48 15.96 3.00
N ASN A 189 -0.44 16.55 3.75
CA ASN A 189 -0.84 16.06 5.06
C ASN A 189 -1.73 14.80 4.93
N GLY A 190 -2.17 14.21 6.05
CA GLY A 190 -2.96 12.99 6.06
C GLY A 190 -4.23 13.07 5.22
N ASP A 191 -4.96 14.19 5.29
CA ASP A 191 -6.20 14.39 4.52
C ASP A 191 -5.95 14.43 3.01
N MET A 192 -4.99 15.24 2.58
CA MET A 192 -4.64 15.37 1.17
C MET A 192 -4.01 14.09 0.62
N ALA A 193 -3.20 13.41 1.42
CA ALA A 193 -2.62 12.13 1.08
C ALA A 193 -3.70 11.05 0.89
N LEU A 194 -4.70 11.00 1.78
CA LEU A 194 -5.83 10.09 1.65
C LEU A 194 -6.66 10.43 0.41
N ALA A 195 -6.95 11.70 0.16
CA ALA A 195 -7.65 12.16 -1.05
C ALA A 195 -6.89 11.75 -2.33
N TYR A 196 -5.57 11.89 -2.34
CA TYR A 196 -4.70 11.49 -3.45
C TYR A 196 -4.71 9.97 -3.68
N ALA A 197 -4.54 9.17 -2.63
CA ALA A 197 -4.51 7.72 -2.72
C ALA A 197 -5.88 7.10 -3.12
N ARG A 198 -6.98 7.81 -2.83
CA ARG A 198 -8.36 7.38 -3.16
C ARG A 198 -8.87 7.92 -4.49
N SER A 199 -8.17 8.89 -5.10
CA SER A 199 -8.62 9.56 -6.31
C SER A 199 -8.82 8.57 -7.48
N ARG A 200 -10.03 8.51 -8.00
CA ARG A 200 -10.45 7.65 -9.14
C ARG A 200 -10.93 8.47 -10.32
N TYR A 201 -11.34 9.70 -10.05
CA TYR A 201 -11.77 10.68 -11.04
C TYR A 201 -10.73 11.80 -11.11
N TYR A 202 -9.47 11.38 -11.25
CA TYR A 202 -8.33 12.28 -11.31
C TYR A 202 -8.37 13.07 -12.61
N GLU A 203 -8.43 14.39 -12.49
CA GLU A 203 -8.43 15.33 -13.61
C GLU A 203 -7.20 16.21 -13.55
N GLU A 204 -6.60 16.48 -14.69
CA GLU A 204 -5.51 17.42 -14.86
C GLU A 204 -5.97 18.65 -15.68
N TRP A 205 -5.45 19.82 -15.34
CA TRP A 205 -5.68 21.04 -16.10
C TRP A 205 -4.72 21.11 -17.30
N ASP A 206 -5.24 21.18 -18.52
CA ASP A 206 -4.45 21.20 -19.74
C ASP A 206 -4.42 22.59 -20.44
N ASP A 207 -4.38 23.67 -19.65
CA ASP A 207 -4.40 25.07 -20.09
C ASP A 207 -5.75 25.58 -20.62
N SER A 208 -6.73 24.72 -20.85
CA SER A 208 -8.04 25.08 -21.38
C SER A 208 -9.21 24.45 -20.63
N ASP A 209 -9.06 23.21 -20.19
CA ASP A 209 -10.12 22.44 -19.51
C ASP A 209 -9.53 21.37 -18.59
N TRP A 210 -10.39 20.78 -17.75
CA TRP A 210 -10.07 19.65 -16.91
C TRP A 210 -10.23 18.35 -17.70
N THR A 211 -9.17 17.59 -17.83
CA THR A 211 -9.14 16.32 -18.56
C THR A 211 -8.98 15.17 -17.60
N MET A 212 -9.93 14.23 -17.63
CA MET A 212 -9.89 13.04 -16.79
C MET A 212 -8.77 12.11 -17.23
N ASP A 213 -8.05 11.51 -16.25
CA ASP A 213 -7.09 10.46 -16.48
C ASP A 213 -7.82 9.23 -17.06
N PRO A 214 -7.56 8.85 -18.32
CA PRO A 214 -8.28 7.75 -18.97
C PRO A 214 -7.97 6.38 -18.34
N ARG A 215 -6.91 6.29 -17.52
CA ARG A 215 -6.49 5.05 -16.85
C ARG A 215 -7.34 4.71 -15.63
N ALA A 216 -8.16 5.66 -15.14
CA ALA A 216 -9.12 5.46 -14.05
C ALA A 216 -8.51 4.71 -12.84
N ASP A 217 -8.89 3.45 -12.63
CA ASP A 217 -8.41 2.64 -11.51
C ASP A 217 -6.92 2.26 -11.60
N LEU A 218 -6.41 2.04 -12.81
CA LEU A 218 -4.98 1.79 -13.02
C LEU A 218 -4.14 3.03 -12.69
N GLY A 219 -4.60 4.23 -13.07
CA GLY A 219 -3.96 5.48 -12.66
C GLY A 219 -3.96 5.66 -11.14
N ARG A 220 -5.00 5.24 -10.44
CA ARG A 220 -5.02 5.19 -8.98
C ARG A 220 -3.96 4.26 -8.41
N ILE A 221 -3.81 3.07 -8.96
CA ILE A 221 -2.79 2.10 -8.54
C ILE A 221 -1.38 2.70 -8.69
N GLU A 222 -1.07 3.34 -9.80
CA GLU A 222 0.22 4.00 -10.02
C GLU A 222 0.47 5.12 -9.00
N ARG A 223 -0.54 5.97 -8.75
CA ARG A 223 -0.46 7.02 -7.72
C ARG A 223 -0.25 6.45 -6.33
N GLN A 224 -0.90 5.34 -5.98
CA GLN A 224 -0.67 4.66 -4.71
C GLN A 224 0.75 4.10 -4.59
N GLN A 225 1.28 3.52 -5.65
CA GLN A 225 2.65 3.00 -5.67
C GLN A 225 3.69 4.13 -5.56
N LEU A 226 3.49 5.22 -6.31
CA LEU A 226 4.33 6.42 -6.20
C LEU A 226 4.29 6.98 -4.78
N PHE A 227 3.10 7.19 -4.24
CA PHE A 227 2.91 7.70 -2.88
C PHE A 227 3.62 6.83 -1.84
N ILE A 228 3.50 5.52 -1.93
CA ILE A 228 4.15 4.57 -1.03
C ILE A 228 5.68 4.70 -1.11
N ARG A 229 6.23 4.80 -2.31
CA ARG A 229 7.68 4.97 -2.51
C ARG A 229 8.18 6.27 -1.89
N GLU A 230 7.51 7.39 -2.16
CA GLU A 230 7.90 8.69 -1.62
C GLU A 230 7.73 8.76 -0.09
N ALA A 231 6.71 8.13 0.43
CA ALA A 231 6.50 8.00 1.85
C ALA A 231 7.60 7.20 2.56
N VAL A 232 8.06 6.10 1.94
CA VAL A 232 9.20 5.31 2.46
C VAL A 232 10.48 6.12 2.42
N ASN A 233 10.75 6.83 1.32
CA ASN A 233 11.94 7.68 1.18
C ASN A 233 11.96 8.82 2.20
N GLY A 234 10.83 9.53 2.35
CA GLY A 234 10.68 10.62 3.33
C GLY A 234 10.91 10.14 4.76
N LEU A 235 10.33 8.99 5.10
CA LEU A 235 10.52 8.39 6.41
C LEU A 235 11.97 8.01 6.70
N LEU A 236 12.66 7.37 5.76
CA LEU A 236 14.07 7.01 5.93
C LEU A 236 14.93 8.26 6.13
N HIS A 237 14.64 9.32 5.38
CA HIS A 237 15.33 10.60 5.52
C HIS A 237 15.11 11.25 6.90
N ASP A 238 13.85 11.28 7.39
CA ASP A 238 13.51 11.87 8.68
C ASP A 238 14.18 11.15 9.85
N ILE A 239 14.30 9.84 9.78
CA ILE A 239 14.90 9.05 10.85
C ILE A 239 16.42 9.16 10.84
N GLU A 240 17.06 9.24 9.69
CA GLU A 240 18.49 9.53 9.59
C GLU A 240 18.82 10.93 10.12
N SER A 241 17.91 11.89 9.92
CA SER A 241 18.09 13.28 10.36
C SER A 241 17.70 13.51 11.84
N SER A 242 16.77 12.74 12.40
CA SER A 242 16.22 12.95 13.74
C SER A 242 15.97 11.65 14.53
N PRO A 243 17.01 10.98 15.03
CA PRO A 243 16.87 9.70 15.75
C PRO A 243 15.99 9.77 17.01
N PHE A 244 15.78 10.98 17.56
CA PHE A 244 14.99 11.17 18.79
C PHE A 244 13.47 11.15 18.55
N SER A 245 12.99 11.44 17.34
CA SER A 245 11.56 11.38 16.98
C SER A 245 11.10 9.96 16.58
N ALA A 246 12.04 9.06 16.32
CA ALA A 246 11.73 7.69 15.90
C ALA A 246 10.79 6.93 16.86
N GLY A 247 10.90 7.19 18.17
CA GLY A 247 10.05 6.57 19.19
C GLY A 247 8.57 6.94 19.05
N ASP A 248 8.28 8.21 18.80
CA ASP A 248 6.91 8.70 18.68
C ASP A 248 6.29 8.26 17.36
N THR A 249 7.09 8.17 16.30
CA THR A 249 6.67 7.66 15.01
C THR A 249 6.36 6.16 15.08
N ILE A 250 7.19 5.36 15.76
CA ILE A 250 6.93 3.94 16.02
C ILE A 250 5.61 3.77 16.77
N GLN A 251 5.36 4.54 17.80
CA GLN A 251 4.12 4.46 18.58
C GLN A 251 2.89 4.76 17.71
N ALA A 252 2.91 5.84 16.93
CA ALA A 252 1.80 6.21 16.06
C ALA A 252 1.46 5.12 15.03
N VAL A 253 2.50 4.51 14.45
CA VAL A 253 2.30 3.40 13.52
C VAL A 253 1.71 2.19 14.24
N THR A 254 2.22 1.85 15.41
CA THR A 254 1.73 0.74 16.24
C THR A 254 0.24 0.87 16.57
N GLU A 255 -0.21 2.09 16.88
CA GLU A 255 -1.61 2.41 17.20
C GLU A 255 -2.52 2.44 15.96
N SER A 256 -1.93 2.58 14.77
CA SER A 256 -2.64 2.81 13.50
C SER A 256 -2.75 1.57 12.62
N VAL A 257 -2.18 0.42 13.03
CA VAL A 257 -2.15 -0.79 12.24
C VAL A 257 -2.68 -1.99 12.98
N ARG A 258 -3.19 -2.93 12.19
CA ARG A 258 -3.60 -4.27 12.63
C ARG A 258 -2.75 -5.30 11.91
N ILE A 259 -2.20 -6.27 12.63
CA ILE A 259 -1.27 -7.25 12.06
C ILE A 259 -1.66 -8.69 12.41
N ASP A 260 -1.11 -9.64 11.69
CA ASP A 260 -1.25 -11.05 12.06
C ASP A 260 -0.52 -11.39 13.37
N PRO A 261 -0.92 -12.46 14.09
CA PRO A 261 -0.33 -12.82 15.38
C PRO A 261 1.14 -13.26 15.30
N ARG A 262 1.62 -13.73 14.12
CA ARG A 262 2.98 -14.24 13.93
C ARG A 262 3.97 -13.16 13.52
N LEU A 263 3.49 -12.00 13.05
CA LEU A 263 4.36 -10.92 12.59
C LEU A 263 5.13 -10.32 13.77
N ASP A 264 6.46 -10.32 13.64
CA ASP A 264 7.34 -9.52 14.49
C ASP A 264 7.52 -8.14 13.86
N PRO A 265 6.94 -7.06 14.43
CA PRO A 265 6.99 -5.73 13.83
C PRO A 265 8.42 -5.22 13.63
N ILE A 266 9.34 -5.56 14.53
CA ILE A 266 10.74 -5.10 14.46
C ILE A 266 11.47 -5.77 13.30
N LYS A 267 11.29 -7.09 13.13
CA LYS A 267 11.86 -7.82 11.99
C LYS A 267 11.29 -7.32 10.67
N ALA A 268 9.97 -7.17 10.59
CA ALA A 268 9.30 -6.65 9.41
C ALA A 268 9.85 -5.28 9.00
N ALA A 269 10.11 -4.43 9.95
CA ALA A 269 10.64 -3.11 9.71
C ALA A 269 12.12 -3.10 9.27
N GLN A 270 12.95 -3.96 9.88
CA GLN A 270 14.35 -4.13 9.42
C GLN A 270 14.41 -4.63 7.98
N ALA A 271 13.56 -5.56 7.66
CA ALA A 271 13.39 -6.14 6.35
C ALA A 271 13.01 -5.10 5.30
N LEU A 272 12.06 -4.22 5.61
CA LEU A 272 11.66 -3.16 4.70
C LEU A 272 12.70 -2.07 4.56
N ARG A 273 13.43 -1.72 5.63
CA ARG A 273 14.57 -0.82 5.52
C ARG A 273 15.60 -1.33 4.52
N GLN A 274 15.94 -2.62 4.61
CA GLN A 274 16.87 -3.24 3.67
C GLN A 274 16.31 -3.19 2.24
N ALA A 275 15.02 -3.48 2.05
CA ALA A 275 14.35 -3.37 0.77
C ALA A 275 14.39 -1.94 0.20
N ALA A 276 14.13 -0.92 1.01
CA ALA A 276 14.18 0.46 0.57
C ALA A 276 15.59 0.91 0.16
N GLN A 277 16.63 0.42 0.85
CA GLN A 277 18.03 0.71 0.50
C GLN A 277 18.48 0.02 -0.80
N GLN A 278 17.90 -1.11 -1.15
CA GLN A 278 18.21 -1.85 -2.38
C GLN A 278 17.31 -1.48 -3.56
N GLY A 279 16.26 -0.71 -3.30
CA GLY A 279 15.24 -0.32 -4.27
C GLY A 279 14.00 -1.21 -4.20
N LEU A 280 12.83 -0.58 -4.14
CA LEU A 280 11.53 -1.23 -4.19
C LEU A 280 11.04 -1.29 -5.63
N HIS A 281 10.95 -2.50 -6.18
CA HIS A 281 10.35 -2.70 -7.50
C HIS A 281 8.82 -2.75 -7.40
N THR A 282 8.12 -1.98 -8.22
CA THR A 282 6.66 -1.96 -8.23
C THR A 282 6.12 -2.61 -9.50
N TYR A 283 5.09 -3.45 -9.35
CA TYR A 283 4.45 -4.16 -10.45
C TYR A 283 2.95 -3.91 -10.44
N ALA A 284 2.38 -3.67 -11.61
CA ALA A 284 0.94 -3.76 -11.82
C ALA A 284 0.61 -5.18 -12.32
N LEU A 285 -0.40 -5.82 -11.72
CA LEU A 285 -0.86 -7.11 -12.18
C LEU A 285 -1.47 -6.96 -13.57
N PRO A 286 -0.99 -7.69 -14.60
CA PRO A 286 -1.58 -7.66 -15.93
C PRO A 286 -3.03 -8.14 -15.92
N VAL A 287 -3.95 -7.29 -16.35
CA VAL A 287 -5.40 -7.56 -16.36
C VAL A 287 -6.05 -6.95 -17.60
N TYR A 288 -7.21 -7.49 -17.98
CA TYR A 288 -8.06 -6.91 -19.00
C TYR A 288 -9.49 -6.68 -18.51
N ASN A 289 -10.19 -5.75 -19.14
CA ASN A 289 -11.57 -5.43 -18.80
C ASN A 289 -12.52 -6.53 -19.31
N ASP A 290 -13.48 -6.94 -18.48
CA ASP A 290 -14.54 -7.86 -18.80
C ASP A 290 -15.86 -7.44 -18.13
N THR A 291 -16.96 -8.10 -18.48
CA THR A 291 -18.28 -7.85 -17.91
C THR A 291 -18.94 -9.15 -17.52
N VAL A 292 -19.40 -9.24 -16.28
CA VAL A 292 -20.17 -10.38 -15.77
C VAL A 292 -21.56 -9.90 -15.36
N GLY A 293 -22.58 -10.29 -16.12
CA GLY A 293 -23.89 -9.69 -16.02
C GLY A 293 -23.82 -8.19 -16.34
N ASP A 294 -24.25 -7.34 -15.42
CA ASP A 294 -24.15 -5.88 -15.54
C ASP A 294 -22.90 -5.28 -14.85
N ALA A 295 -22.04 -6.13 -14.27
CA ALA A 295 -20.89 -5.69 -13.50
C ALA A 295 -19.62 -5.64 -14.37
N ALA A 296 -19.00 -4.47 -14.47
CA ALA A 296 -17.64 -4.32 -15.00
C ALA A 296 -16.65 -4.96 -14.03
N VAL A 297 -15.77 -5.82 -14.54
CA VAL A 297 -14.78 -6.58 -13.76
C VAL A 297 -13.43 -6.59 -14.48
N LEU A 298 -12.39 -7.02 -13.77
CA LEU A 298 -11.07 -7.25 -14.35
C LEU A 298 -10.75 -8.74 -14.28
N ARG A 299 -10.11 -9.26 -15.34
CA ARG A 299 -9.58 -10.63 -15.36
C ARG A 299 -8.10 -10.63 -15.59
N LEU A 300 -7.43 -11.67 -15.11
CA LEU A 300 -6.01 -11.88 -15.36
C LEU A 300 -5.76 -11.99 -16.87
N ALA A 301 -4.78 -11.25 -17.36
CA ALA A 301 -4.30 -11.38 -18.73
C ALA A 301 -3.34 -12.58 -18.86
N ASP A 302 -3.15 -13.08 -20.08
CA ASP A 302 -2.32 -14.27 -20.35
C ASP A 302 -0.85 -14.07 -19.92
N ASP A 303 -0.35 -12.85 -19.89
CA ASP A 303 0.99 -12.49 -19.49
C ASP A 303 1.17 -12.31 -17.96
N ALA A 304 0.09 -12.42 -17.17
CA ALA A 304 0.15 -12.33 -15.71
C ALA A 304 0.93 -13.49 -15.06
N ASP A 305 0.99 -14.66 -15.73
CA ASP A 305 1.55 -15.88 -15.13
C ASP A 305 3.00 -15.75 -14.70
N SER A 306 3.84 -15.03 -15.44
CA SER A 306 5.25 -14.82 -15.08
C SER A 306 5.41 -13.99 -13.81
N LEU A 307 4.59 -12.95 -13.63
CA LEU A 307 4.57 -12.13 -12.42
C LEU A 307 4.01 -12.93 -11.23
N LEU A 308 2.94 -13.67 -11.44
CA LEU A 308 2.37 -14.53 -10.41
C LEU A 308 3.35 -15.63 -9.97
N ALA A 309 4.07 -16.28 -10.91
CA ALA A 309 5.09 -17.27 -10.61
C ALA A 309 6.21 -16.70 -9.73
N TYR A 310 6.65 -15.45 -9.99
CA TYR A 310 7.60 -14.77 -9.14
C TYR A 310 7.07 -14.59 -7.70
N PHE A 311 5.83 -14.11 -7.54
CA PHE A 311 5.23 -13.95 -6.22
C PHE A 311 4.90 -15.26 -5.52
N ARG A 312 4.73 -16.37 -6.27
CA ARG A 312 4.61 -17.72 -5.73
C ARG A 312 5.93 -18.31 -5.25
N GLY A 313 7.07 -17.72 -5.65
CA GLY A 313 8.40 -18.28 -5.39
C GLY A 313 8.79 -19.40 -6.36
N GLU A 314 8.17 -19.43 -7.53
CA GLU A 314 8.34 -20.45 -8.58
C GLU A 314 9.21 -19.97 -9.75
N GLY A 315 9.58 -18.68 -9.75
CA GLY A 315 10.36 -18.09 -10.84
C GLY A 315 11.14 -16.85 -10.41
N PRO A 316 12.09 -16.41 -11.26
CA PRO A 316 12.84 -15.18 -11.03
C PRO A 316 11.95 -13.94 -11.20
N ALA A 317 12.44 -12.80 -10.71
CA ALA A 317 11.78 -11.52 -10.97
C ALA A 317 11.61 -11.31 -12.49
N PRO A 318 10.40 -10.96 -12.94
CA PRO A 318 10.19 -10.66 -14.35
C PRO A 318 11.07 -9.46 -14.74
N THR A 319 11.62 -9.54 -15.96
CA THR A 319 12.34 -8.39 -16.52
C THR A 319 11.33 -7.25 -16.59
N GLN A 320 11.58 -6.15 -15.88
CA GLN A 320 10.71 -4.99 -15.94
C GLN A 320 10.61 -4.55 -17.39
N LEU A 321 9.41 -4.63 -17.96
CA LEU A 321 9.06 -3.66 -18.99
C LEU A 321 9.04 -2.33 -18.22
N GLU A 322 10.06 -1.51 -18.46
CA GLU A 322 10.13 -0.18 -17.89
C GLU A 322 8.77 0.48 -18.15
N THR A 323 7.94 0.56 -17.10
CA THR A 323 6.91 1.59 -17.10
C THR A 323 7.72 2.86 -17.19
N THR A 324 7.75 3.46 -18.35
CA THR A 324 8.43 4.71 -18.62
C THR A 324 7.95 5.72 -17.57
N THR A 325 8.68 5.80 -16.49
CA THR A 325 8.70 7.00 -15.67
C THR A 325 9.29 8.02 -16.63
N ASP A 326 8.48 8.97 -17.05
CA ASP A 326 8.87 10.02 -17.98
C ASP A 326 10.20 10.59 -17.48
N PRO A 327 11.31 10.49 -18.24
CA PRO A 327 12.65 10.94 -17.79
C PRO A 327 12.68 12.44 -17.48
N ALA A 328 11.64 13.19 -17.83
CA ALA A 328 11.46 14.59 -17.46
C ALA A 328 11.28 14.85 -15.95
N LEU A 329 10.94 13.82 -15.14
CA LEU A 329 10.80 13.98 -13.68
C LEU A 329 12.13 13.94 -12.93
N VAL A 330 13.20 13.41 -13.53
CA VAL A 330 14.51 13.25 -12.87
C VAL A 330 15.39 14.50 -13.04
N ASP A 331 15.15 15.32 -14.07
CA ASP A 331 16.02 16.46 -14.39
C ASP A 331 15.68 17.77 -13.65
N ALA A 332 14.51 17.85 -13.02
CA ALA A 332 14.11 19.06 -12.31
C ALA A 332 14.78 19.25 -10.94
N SER A 333 15.44 18.22 -10.40
CA SER A 333 16.12 18.30 -9.10
C SER A 333 17.60 18.70 -9.18
N VAL A 334 18.20 18.76 -10.39
CA VAL A 334 19.63 19.06 -10.57
C VAL A 334 19.92 20.52 -10.87
N ASP A 335 18.95 21.30 -11.40
CA ASP A 335 19.17 22.69 -11.77
C ASP A 335 18.89 23.75 -10.68
N ALA A 336 18.46 23.34 -9.49
CA ALA A 336 18.20 24.29 -8.38
C ALA A 336 19.45 24.62 -7.52
N SER A 337 20.61 24.03 -7.79
CA SER A 337 21.84 24.26 -6.99
C SER A 337 22.95 25.03 -7.70
N GLY A 338 22.69 25.68 -8.80
CA GLY A 338 23.71 26.37 -9.59
C GLY A 338 23.32 27.75 -10.07
N SER A 339 23.13 28.72 -9.16
CA SER A 339 23.49 30.16 -9.41
C SER A 339 23.13 31.00 -8.19
N GLY A 340 24.15 31.50 -7.49
CA GLY A 340 24.01 32.58 -6.52
C GLY A 340 25.19 32.62 -5.56
#